data_a12fd6c5adf5cf3b213e1af0b73c9e87
#
_entry.id   a12fd6c5adf5cf3b213e1af0b73c9e87
#
_cell.length_a   1.000
_cell.length_b   1.000
_cell.length_c   1.000
_cell.angle_alpha   90.00
_cell.angle_beta   90.00
_cell.angle_gamma   90.00
#
_symmetry.space_group_name_H-M   'P 1'
#
loop_
_entity.id
_entity.type
_entity.pdbx_description
1 polymer ?
#
loop_
_entity_poly.entity_id
_entity_poly.type
_entity_poly.pdbx_seq_one_letter_code
_entity_poly.pdbx_strand_id
1 'polypeptide(L)'
;MSVVLQVERFARQNKSVSGHYAPRQLRRLAEYLAADEGEIHYSLSGSETTDLSGSQKRCIKCIISGWFLVADPRTLKPLRHDLSIESRLVVVQNESALPPLELESEDEDYIVCGAGMNVMDRIEEEILLDLPAALARRGEPAGKTVKVAVPAGKKVDSVTPEVAANARISPFARLAELKKK
;
A
#
# COMPACT_ATOMS: atom_id res chain seq x y z
N MET A 1 0.63 -20.02 -15.35
CA MET A 1 1.88 -20.59 -14.82
C MET A 1 2.51 -19.57 -13.89
N SER A 2 2.81 -19.96 -12.66
CA SER A 2 3.44 -19.06 -11.67
C SER A 2 4.95 -19.05 -11.91
N VAL A 3 5.53 -17.86 -12.10
CA VAL A 3 6.97 -17.68 -12.29
C VAL A 3 7.61 -17.48 -10.92
N VAL A 4 8.54 -18.35 -10.54
CA VAL A 4 9.32 -18.22 -9.32
C VAL A 4 10.68 -17.63 -9.66
N LEU A 5 11.00 -16.47 -9.11
CA LEU A 5 12.29 -15.79 -9.28
C LEU A 5 13.25 -16.22 -8.18
N GLN A 6 14.45 -16.61 -8.57
CA GLN A 6 15.60 -16.73 -7.68
C GLN A 6 16.13 -15.32 -7.40
N VAL A 7 15.62 -14.69 -6.35
CA VAL A 7 15.71 -13.23 -6.11
C VAL A 7 17.15 -12.76 -6.05
N GLU A 8 18.02 -13.46 -5.33
CA GLU A 8 19.43 -13.11 -5.24
C GLU A 8 20.14 -13.09 -6.60
N ARG A 9 19.93 -14.16 -7.38
CA ARG A 9 20.52 -14.27 -8.72
C ARG A 9 19.94 -13.22 -9.66
N PHE A 10 18.66 -12.93 -9.54
CA PHE A 10 17.95 -11.92 -10.32
C PHE A 10 18.52 -10.53 -10.07
N ALA A 11 18.69 -10.15 -8.79
CA ALA A 11 19.25 -8.85 -8.41
C ALA A 11 20.72 -8.71 -8.81
N ARG A 12 21.56 -9.73 -8.51
CA ARG A 12 23.00 -9.72 -8.88
C ARG A 12 23.25 -9.62 -10.38
N GLN A 13 22.36 -10.18 -11.19
CA GLN A 13 22.49 -10.16 -12.66
C GLN A 13 21.81 -8.93 -13.29
N ASN A 14 21.29 -8.00 -12.48
CA ASN A 14 20.56 -6.83 -12.94
C ASN A 14 19.48 -7.18 -13.98
N LYS A 15 18.78 -8.29 -13.76
CA LYS A 15 17.76 -8.77 -14.68
C LYS A 15 16.47 -8.00 -14.53
N SER A 16 15.68 -8.00 -15.60
CA SER A 16 14.31 -7.52 -15.58
C SER A 16 13.35 -8.56 -16.15
N VAL A 17 12.14 -8.54 -15.65
CA VAL A 17 11.02 -9.32 -16.17
C VAL A 17 9.79 -8.44 -16.18
N SER A 18 9.01 -8.52 -17.23
CA SER A 18 7.74 -7.82 -17.37
C SER A 18 6.68 -8.76 -17.91
N GLY A 19 5.44 -8.43 -17.66
CA GLY A 19 4.32 -9.21 -18.13
C GLY A 19 3.00 -8.50 -17.85
N HIS A 20 1.93 -9.24 -18.04
CA HIS A 20 0.58 -8.76 -17.75
C HIS A 20 -0.27 -9.89 -17.17
N TYR A 21 -1.27 -9.50 -16.39
CA TYR A 21 -2.30 -10.38 -15.87
C TYR A 21 -3.68 -9.80 -16.15
N ALA A 22 -4.64 -10.66 -16.46
CA ALA A 22 -6.04 -10.28 -16.32
C ALA A 22 -6.38 -10.26 -14.81
N PRO A 23 -7.19 -9.31 -14.31
CA PRO A 23 -7.47 -9.16 -12.88
C PRO A 23 -7.95 -10.46 -12.20
N ARG A 24 -8.79 -11.24 -12.89
CA ARG A 24 -9.31 -12.53 -12.39
C ARG A 24 -8.26 -13.63 -12.18
N GLN A 25 -7.06 -13.48 -12.76
CA GLN A 25 -5.97 -14.44 -12.56
C GLN A 25 -5.34 -14.33 -11.17
N LEU A 26 -5.52 -13.17 -10.53
CA LEU A 26 -5.08 -12.86 -9.18
C LEU A 26 -6.18 -13.28 -8.21
N ARG A 27 -5.96 -14.38 -7.48
CA ARG A 27 -7.01 -15.08 -6.72
C ARG A 27 -7.61 -14.27 -5.58
N ARG A 28 -6.76 -13.56 -4.81
CA ARG A 28 -7.20 -12.72 -3.70
C ARG A 28 -7.88 -11.45 -4.22
N LEU A 29 -7.33 -10.86 -5.30
CA LEU A 29 -7.91 -9.70 -5.95
C LEU A 29 -9.30 -10.00 -6.54
N ALA A 30 -9.49 -11.23 -7.06
CA ALA A 30 -10.76 -11.66 -7.65
C ALA A 30 -11.97 -11.51 -6.70
N GLU A 31 -11.75 -11.54 -5.38
CA GLU A 31 -12.79 -11.36 -4.37
C GLU A 31 -13.34 -9.91 -4.31
N TYR A 32 -12.57 -8.95 -4.81
CA TYR A 32 -12.91 -7.52 -4.80
C TYR A 32 -13.46 -7.04 -6.15
N LEU A 33 -13.34 -7.84 -7.21
CA LEU A 33 -13.76 -7.44 -8.55
C LEU A 33 -15.28 -7.34 -8.66
N ALA A 34 -15.74 -6.30 -9.36
CA ALA A 34 -17.13 -6.14 -9.78
C ALA A 34 -17.40 -6.76 -11.14
N ALA A 35 -16.36 -6.86 -11.99
CA ALA A 35 -16.42 -7.45 -13.32
C ALA A 35 -15.02 -7.94 -13.72
N ASP A 36 -14.96 -8.82 -14.72
CA ASP A 36 -13.70 -9.41 -15.23
C ASP A 36 -12.93 -8.45 -16.18
N GLU A 37 -13.34 -7.19 -16.25
CA GLU A 37 -12.73 -6.20 -17.13
C GLU A 37 -11.54 -5.55 -16.46
N GLY A 38 -10.49 -5.32 -17.27
CA GLY A 38 -9.27 -4.65 -16.84
C GLY A 38 -8.01 -5.34 -17.33
N GLU A 39 -6.89 -4.68 -17.09
CA GLU A 39 -5.56 -5.19 -17.40
C GLU A 39 -4.55 -4.70 -16.36
N ILE A 40 -3.61 -5.54 -16.02
CA ILE A 40 -2.57 -5.28 -15.04
C ILE A 40 -1.24 -5.59 -15.70
N HIS A 41 -0.41 -4.56 -15.90
CA HIS A 41 0.95 -4.69 -16.41
C HIS A 41 1.93 -4.57 -15.25
N TYR A 42 2.98 -5.36 -15.27
CA TYR A 42 4.04 -5.28 -14.28
C TYR A 42 5.42 -5.32 -14.91
N SER A 43 6.36 -4.70 -14.23
CA SER A 43 7.79 -4.79 -14.52
C SER A 43 8.55 -4.91 -13.20
N LEU A 44 9.38 -5.95 -13.09
CA LEU A 44 10.31 -6.16 -11.99
C LEU A 44 11.73 -5.99 -12.51
N SER A 45 12.55 -5.20 -11.85
CA SER A 45 13.97 -5.06 -12.16
C SER A 45 14.81 -5.26 -10.91
N GLY A 46 15.76 -6.18 -10.98
CA GLY A 46 16.72 -6.43 -9.92
C GLY A 46 17.90 -5.48 -10.03
N SER A 47 18.44 -5.09 -8.89
CA SER A 47 19.70 -4.32 -8.80
C SER A 47 20.47 -4.71 -7.55
N GLU A 48 21.80 -4.60 -7.64
CA GLU A 48 22.69 -4.73 -6.48
C GLU A 48 23.39 -3.40 -6.28
N THR A 49 23.31 -2.84 -5.09
CA THR A 49 23.94 -1.58 -4.70
C THR A 49 24.79 -1.79 -3.47
N THR A 50 25.82 -0.99 -3.31
CA THR A 50 26.65 -0.99 -2.10
C THR A 50 26.24 0.21 -1.26
N ASP A 51 25.89 -0.03 0.00
CA ASP A 51 25.57 1.05 0.92
C ASP A 51 26.84 1.78 1.41
N LEU A 52 26.67 2.84 2.20
CA LEU A 52 27.77 3.63 2.74
C LEU A 52 28.67 2.84 3.71
N SER A 53 28.19 1.71 4.22
CA SER A 53 28.93 0.80 5.11
C SER A 53 29.77 -0.23 4.34
N GLY A 54 29.64 -0.29 3.00
CA GLY A 54 30.27 -1.29 2.15
C GLY A 54 29.49 -2.59 2.04
N SER A 55 28.31 -2.68 2.64
CA SER A 55 27.42 -3.84 2.53
C SER A 55 26.71 -3.86 1.19
N GLN A 56 26.59 -5.05 0.61
CA GLN A 56 25.83 -5.24 -0.63
C GLN A 56 24.34 -5.34 -0.34
N LYS A 57 23.58 -4.41 -0.89
CA LYS A 57 22.13 -4.33 -0.80
C LYS A 57 21.52 -4.80 -2.11
N ARG A 58 20.67 -5.80 -2.04
CA ARG A 58 19.95 -6.34 -3.21
C ARG A 58 18.54 -5.80 -3.21
N CYS A 59 18.16 -5.19 -4.32
CA CYS A 59 16.87 -4.53 -4.45
C CYS A 59 16.12 -5.08 -5.65
N ILE A 60 14.79 -5.08 -5.54
CA ILE A 60 13.87 -5.29 -6.65
C ILE A 60 13.00 -4.05 -6.74
N LYS A 61 13.07 -3.36 -7.86
CA LYS A 61 12.10 -2.32 -8.20
C LYS A 61 10.90 -2.99 -8.84
N CYS A 62 9.71 -2.74 -8.30
CA CYS A 62 8.44 -3.21 -8.81
C CYS A 62 7.64 -2.02 -9.33
N ILE A 63 7.18 -2.10 -10.58
CA ILE A 63 6.30 -1.11 -11.19
C ILE A 63 5.06 -1.86 -11.67
N ILE A 64 3.89 -1.40 -11.23
CA ILE A 64 2.60 -1.96 -11.65
C ILE A 64 1.73 -0.83 -12.16
N SER A 65 1.12 -1.06 -13.33
CA SER A 65 0.21 -0.10 -13.96
C SER A 65 -0.97 -0.84 -14.59
N GLY A 66 -2.06 -0.12 -14.80
CA GLY A 66 -3.26 -0.69 -15.41
C GLY A 66 -4.53 -0.22 -14.75
N TRP A 67 -5.56 -1.05 -14.82
CA TRP A 67 -6.85 -0.75 -14.19
C TRP A 67 -7.71 -2.01 -14.08
N PHE A 68 -8.68 -1.97 -13.18
CA PHE A 68 -9.73 -2.99 -13.05
C PHE A 68 -10.98 -2.39 -12.40
N LEU A 69 -12.06 -3.15 -12.38
CA LEU A 69 -13.33 -2.73 -11.79
C LEU A 69 -13.51 -3.41 -10.42
N VAL A 70 -13.62 -2.60 -9.38
CA VAL A 70 -13.95 -3.05 -8.02
C VAL A 70 -15.42 -2.79 -7.70
N ALA A 71 -15.99 -3.57 -6.79
CA ALA A 71 -17.34 -3.31 -6.30
C ALA A 71 -17.28 -2.19 -5.24
N ASP A 72 -17.92 -1.05 -5.51
CA ASP A 72 -18.10 0.00 -4.51
C ASP A 72 -18.80 -0.59 -3.27
N PRO A 73 -18.22 -0.49 -2.06
CA PRO A 73 -18.77 -1.13 -0.87
C PRO A 73 -20.13 -0.55 -0.44
N ARG A 74 -20.49 0.66 -0.89
CA ARG A 74 -21.75 1.33 -0.56
C ARG A 74 -22.85 1.04 -1.55
N THR A 75 -22.52 1.09 -2.84
CA THR A 75 -23.50 1.02 -3.92
C THR A 75 -23.52 -0.32 -4.65
N LEU A 76 -22.49 -1.15 -4.44
CA LEU A 76 -22.21 -2.40 -5.15
C LEU A 76 -22.07 -2.24 -6.67
N LYS A 77 -21.94 -1.00 -7.14
CA LYS A 77 -21.73 -0.71 -8.55
C LYS A 77 -20.24 -0.85 -8.90
N PRO A 78 -19.94 -1.21 -10.17
CA PRO A 78 -18.57 -1.20 -10.63
C PRO A 78 -17.95 0.20 -10.54
N LEU A 79 -16.80 0.27 -9.91
CA LEU A 79 -15.96 1.46 -9.80
C LEU A 79 -14.59 1.14 -10.41
N ARG A 80 -14.13 1.97 -11.34
CA ARG A 80 -12.81 1.83 -11.92
C ARG A 80 -11.75 2.22 -10.90
N HIS A 81 -10.78 1.33 -10.72
CA HIS A 81 -9.56 1.56 -9.96
C HIS A 81 -8.38 1.56 -10.91
N ASP A 82 -7.68 2.68 -11.01
CA ASP A 82 -6.50 2.83 -11.83
C ASP A 82 -5.25 2.54 -10.98
N LEU A 83 -4.34 1.72 -11.51
CA LEU A 83 -3.11 1.32 -10.84
C LEU A 83 -1.93 2.16 -11.30
N SER A 84 -1.16 2.68 -10.35
CA SER A 84 0.12 3.34 -10.58
C SER A 84 1.01 3.13 -9.34
N ILE A 85 1.55 1.92 -9.20
CA ILE A 85 2.33 1.50 -8.04
C ILE A 85 3.80 1.45 -8.44
N GLU A 86 4.65 2.05 -7.62
CA GLU A 86 6.09 1.89 -7.68
C GLU A 86 6.58 1.57 -6.28
N SER A 87 7.17 0.38 -6.09
CA SER A 87 7.73 -0.05 -4.82
C SER A 87 9.18 -0.52 -4.98
N ARG A 88 9.97 -0.38 -3.92
CA ARG A 88 11.35 -0.82 -3.86
C ARG A 88 11.54 -1.81 -2.73
N LEU A 89 11.77 -3.05 -3.09
CA LEU A 89 11.89 -4.17 -2.18
C LEU A 89 13.36 -4.45 -1.92
N VAL A 90 13.78 -4.39 -0.67
CA VAL A 90 15.12 -4.80 -0.24
C VAL A 90 15.07 -6.26 0.18
N VAL A 91 15.88 -7.08 -0.47
CA VAL A 91 15.89 -8.51 -0.24
C VAL A 91 16.88 -8.89 0.85
N VAL A 92 16.39 -9.53 1.89
CA VAL A 92 17.19 -10.12 2.95
C VAL A 92 17.01 -11.65 2.99
N GLN A 93 18.04 -12.37 3.42
CA GLN A 93 18.02 -13.84 3.42
C GLN A 93 17.23 -14.43 4.58
N ASN A 94 17.24 -13.74 5.71
CA ASN A 94 16.58 -14.18 6.95
C ASN A 94 16.13 -12.98 7.78
N GLU A 95 15.29 -13.23 8.77
CA GLU A 95 14.74 -12.21 9.66
C GLU A 95 15.83 -11.49 10.49
N SER A 96 16.93 -12.17 10.79
CA SER A 96 18.03 -11.55 11.56
C SER A 96 18.77 -10.47 10.77
N ALA A 97 18.59 -10.41 9.46
CA ALA A 97 19.18 -9.40 8.58
C ALA A 97 18.23 -8.20 8.34
N LEU A 98 17.03 -8.21 8.96
CA LEU A 98 16.15 -7.05 8.94
C LEU A 98 16.76 -5.92 9.79
N PRO A 99 16.73 -4.68 9.31
CA PRO A 99 17.14 -3.54 10.13
C PRO A 99 16.14 -3.34 11.29
N PRO A 100 16.57 -2.68 12.38
CA PRO A 100 15.61 -2.20 13.37
C PRO A 100 14.60 -1.22 12.73
N LEU A 101 13.36 -1.25 13.20
CA LEU A 101 12.26 -0.43 12.65
C LEU A 101 12.62 1.07 12.55
N GLU A 102 13.45 1.56 13.49
CA GLU A 102 13.89 2.97 13.54
C GLU A 102 14.85 3.35 12.41
N LEU A 103 15.44 2.35 11.73
CA LEU A 103 16.40 2.53 10.62
C LEU A 103 15.80 2.15 9.26
N GLU A 104 14.55 1.73 9.22
CA GLU A 104 13.84 1.47 7.97
C GLU A 104 13.55 2.79 7.25
N SER A 105 13.82 2.81 5.95
CA SER A 105 13.48 3.95 5.09
C SER A 105 12.01 3.86 4.71
N GLU A 106 11.32 5.00 4.68
CA GLU A 106 9.93 5.07 4.20
C GLU A 106 9.76 4.67 2.72
N ASP A 107 10.86 4.69 1.96
CA ASP A 107 10.87 4.40 0.52
C ASP A 107 11.23 2.95 0.19
N GLU A 108 11.50 2.11 1.19
CA GLU A 108 11.99 0.76 0.99
C GLU A 108 11.31 -0.25 1.90
N ASP A 109 10.71 -1.27 1.27
CA ASP A 109 10.13 -2.41 1.98
C ASP A 109 11.13 -3.56 2.06
N TYR A 110 11.31 -4.14 3.24
CA TYR A 110 12.18 -5.29 3.43
C TYR A 110 11.41 -6.59 3.26
N ILE A 111 11.92 -7.48 2.41
CA ILE A 111 11.34 -8.81 2.20
C ILE A 111 12.34 -9.91 2.53
N VAL A 112 11.88 -10.91 3.28
CA VAL A 112 12.68 -12.12 3.56
C VAL A 112 12.40 -13.15 2.47
N CYS A 113 13.40 -13.41 1.62
CA CYS A 113 13.29 -14.36 0.53
C CYS A 113 14.39 -15.44 0.63
N GLY A 114 14.07 -16.56 1.27
CA GLY A 114 15.04 -17.67 1.39
C GLY A 114 15.39 -18.33 0.07
N ALA A 115 14.40 -18.91 -0.63
CA ALA A 115 14.66 -19.72 -1.83
C ALA A 115 14.12 -19.12 -3.14
N GLY A 116 13.13 -18.25 -3.08
CA GLY A 116 12.55 -17.66 -4.29
C GLY A 116 11.26 -16.88 -4.01
N MET A 117 10.91 -16.01 -4.91
CA MET A 117 9.72 -15.16 -4.86
C MET A 117 8.77 -15.53 -6.00
N ASN A 118 7.53 -15.80 -5.67
CA ASN A 118 6.48 -15.98 -6.66
C ASN A 118 6.06 -14.59 -7.19
N VAL A 119 6.25 -14.34 -8.47
CA VAL A 119 5.95 -13.05 -9.08
C VAL A 119 4.47 -12.71 -8.98
N MET A 120 3.59 -13.67 -9.27
CA MET A 120 2.14 -13.44 -9.24
C MET A 120 1.66 -13.05 -7.83
N ASP A 121 2.11 -13.80 -6.82
CA ASP A 121 1.72 -13.53 -5.43
C ASP A 121 2.22 -12.16 -4.95
N ARG A 122 3.43 -11.77 -5.39
CA ARG A 122 3.98 -10.46 -5.03
C ARG A 122 3.24 -9.31 -5.71
N ILE A 123 2.96 -9.43 -7.01
CA ILE A 123 2.17 -8.41 -7.73
C ILE A 123 0.78 -8.26 -7.11
N GLU A 124 0.15 -9.38 -6.77
CA GLU A 124 -1.16 -9.37 -6.12
C GLU A 124 -1.11 -8.68 -4.76
N GLU A 125 -0.07 -8.91 -3.98
CA GLU A 125 0.12 -8.29 -2.67
C GLU A 125 0.25 -6.76 -2.77
N GLU A 126 1.09 -6.26 -3.68
CA GLU A 126 1.24 -4.83 -3.95
C GLU A 126 -0.09 -4.17 -4.33
N ILE A 127 -0.87 -4.83 -5.19
CA ILE A 127 -2.18 -4.32 -5.61
C ILE A 127 -3.17 -4.29 -4.44
N LEU A 128 -3.17 -5.33 -3.60
CA LEU A 128 -4.06 -5.37 -2.45
C LEU A 128 -3.74 -4.29 -1.41
N LEU A 129 -2.47 -3.90 -1.28
CA LEU A 129 -2.05 -2.80 -0.41
C LEU A 129 -2.46 -1.43 -0.94
N ASP A 130 -2.55 -1.27 -2.28
CA ASP A 130 -3.01 -0.04 -2.93
C ASP A 130 -4.54 0.14 -2.88
N LEU A 131 -5.27 -0.95 -2.63
CA LEU A 131 -6.73 -0.86 -2.55
C LEU A 131 -7.18 0.07 -1.42
N PRO A 132 -8.21 0.93 -1.67
CA PRO A 132 -8.77 1.78 -0.63
C PRO A 132 -9.21 0.97 0.60
N ALA A 133 -8.89 1.44 1.80
CA ALA A 133 -9.22 0.78 3.06
C ALA A 133 -10.73 0.49 3.23
N ALA A 134 -11.60 1.22 2.52
CA ALA A 134 -13.03 0.97 2.48
C ALA A 134 -13.39 -0.37 1.79
N LEU A 135 -12.54 -0.83 0.85
CA LEU A 135 -12.70 -2.12 0.17
C LEU A 135 -12.14 -3.27 1.02
N ALA A 136 -11.07 -3.02 1.76
CA ALA A 136 -10.43 -4.03 2.62
C ALA A 136 -11.33 -4.50 3.78
N ARG A 137 -12.36 -3.75 4.14
CA ARG A 137 -13.31 -4.06 5.24
C ARG A 137 -14.51 -4.91 4.82
N ARG A 138 -14.42 -5.66 3.76
CA ARG A 138 -15.49 -6.55 3.29
C ARG A 138 -15.69 -7.78 4.21
N GLY A 139 -15.86 -7.58 5.49
CA GLY A 139 -16.08 -8.64 6.49
C GLY A 139 -16.49 -8.11 7.86
N GLU A 140 -16.44 -6.79 8.10
CA GLU A 140 -16.96 -6.20 9.33
C GLU A 140 -18.30 -5.49 9.09
N PRO A 141 -19.30 -5.69 9.94
CA PRO A 141 -20.56 -5.00 9.83
C PRO A 141 -20.34 -3.49 9.98
N ALA A 142 -20.95 -2.70 9.09
CA ALA A 142 -20.85 -1.25 9.04
C ALA A 142 -21.21 -0.61 10.41
N GLY A 143 -20.19 -0.31 11.19
CA GLY A 143 -20.33 0.34 12.49
C GLY A 143 -19.13 1.22 12.81
N LYS A 144 -19.34 2.52 12.62
CA LYS A 144 -18.50 3.68 12.96
C LYS A 144 -17.59 4.23 11.86
N THR A 145 -18.13 5.20 11.19
CA THR A 145 -17.43 6.14 10.30
C THR A 145 -16.35 6.90 11.08
N VAL A 146 -15.08 6.55 10.90
CA VAL A 146 -13.98 7.44 11.29
C VAL A 146 -13.83 8.43 10.14
N LYS A 147 -14.22 9.68 10.37
CA LYS A 147 -13.90 10.79 9.46
C LYS A 147 -12.41 11.05 9.54
N VAL A 148 -11.64 10.58 8.56
CA VAL A 148 -10.28 11.05 8.34
C VAL A 148 -10.40 12.42 7.70
N ALA A 149 -10.09 13.48 8.47
CA ALA A 149 -10.00 14.83 7.98
C ALA A 149 -8.70 14.97 7.18
N VAL A 150 -8.83 15.16 5.87
CA VAL A 150 -7.74 15.59 5.00
C VAL A 150 -7.44 17.06 5.32
N PRO A 151 -6.23 17.50 5.63
CA PRO A 151 -5.91 18.91 5.81
C PRO A 151 -5.83 19.60 4.45
N ALA A 152 -6.88 20.36 4.09
CA ALA A 152 -6.85 21.24 2.95
C ALA A 152 -5.92 22.43 3.24
N GLY A 153 -5.03 22.72 2.28
CA GLY A 153 -4.05 23.79 2.32
C GLY A 153 -4.68 25.19 2.46
N LYS A 154 -3.91 26.07 3.10
CA LYS A 154 -4.15 27.48 3.35
C LYS A 154 -4.47 28.27 2.08
N LYS A 155 -5.53 29.09 2.15
CA LYS A 155 -5.58 30.43 1.52
C LYS A 155 -6.05 31.45 2.54
N VAL A 156 -5.28 32.50 2.66
CA VAL A 156 -5.50 33.70 3.44
C VAL A 156 -6.44 34.59 2.64
N ASP A 157 -7.47 35.17 3.28
CA ASP A 157 -7.76 36.60 3.28
C ASP A 157 -9.05 36.90 4.06
N SER A 158 -8.84 37.76 5.03
CA SER A 158 -9.61 38.82 5.66
C SER A 158 -11.15 38.88 5.49
N VAL A 159 -11.86 38.99 6.60
CA VAL A 159 -12.70 40.12 7.12
C VAL A 159 -13.56 39.61 8.27
N THR A 160 -13.47 40.26 9.43
CA THR A 160 -14.30 40.21 10.63
C THR A 160 -15.56 41.10 10.45
N PRO A 161 -16.54 41.19 11.39
CA PRO A 161 -16.99 40.30 12.48
C PRO A 161 -18.54 40.12 12.53
N GLU A 162 -19.06 39.20 13.30
CA GLU A 162 -20.11 39.46 14.33
C GLU A 162 -20.80 38.16 14.84
N VAL A 163 -20.71 38.00 16.13
CA VAL A 163 -21.63 37.50 17.14
C VAL A 163 -22.65 36.38 16.78
N ALA A 164 -22.47 35.19 17.35
CA ALA A 164 -23.50 34.52 18.14
C ALA A 164 -22.93 33.29 18.88
N ALA A 165 -23.09 33.30 20.18
CA ALA A 165 -22.71 32.26 21.12
C ALA A 165 -23.45 30.92 20.83
N ASN A 166 -22.67 29.86 20.66
CA ASN A 166 -23.09 28.50 21.07
C ASN A 166 -21.84 27.70 21.45
N ALA A 167 -21.55 27.72 22.74
CA ALA A 167 -20.48 26.95 23.35
C ALA A 167 -20.79 25.45 23.17
N ARG A 168 -20.13 24.81 22.19
CA ARG A 168 -20.11 23.38 22.11
C ARG A 168 -19.16 22.85 23.19
N ILE A 169 -19.73 22.37 24.28
CA ILE A 169 -19.01 21.71 25.35
C ILE A 169 -18.27 20.51 24.75
N SER A 170 -16.93 20.53 24.79
CA SER A 170 -16.12 19.42 24.35
C SER A 170 -16.45 18.16 25.15
N PRO A 171 -16.64 16.98 24.52
CA PRO A 171 -16.91 15.72 25.23
C PRO A 171 -15.79 15.32 26.21
N PHE A 172 -14.62 15.98 26.14
CA PHE A 172 -13.47 15.74 27.02
C PHE A 172 -13.36 16.73 28.19
N ALA A 173 -14.28 17.69 28.33
CA ALA A 173 -14.25 18.65 29.43
C ALA A 173 -14.39 17.98 30.83
N ARG A 174 -14.97 16.78 30.90
CA ARG A 174 -15.11 16.00 32.15
C ARG A 174 -13.84 15.27 32.60
N LEU A 175 -12.82 15.14 31.75
CA LEU A 175 -11.57 14.47 32.13
C LEU A 175 -10.69 15.31 33.08
N ALA A 176 -10.90 16.63 33.10
CA ALA A 176 -10.18 17.53 34.01
C ALA A 176 -10.61 17.35 35.48
N GLU A 177 -11.81 16.83 35.73
CA GLU A 177 -12.33 16.60 37.12
C GLU A 177 -11.82 15.31 37.76
N LEU A 178 -11.34 14.35 36.97
CA LEU A 178 -10.81 13.07 37.46
C LEU A 178 -9.37 13.15 37.98
N LYS A 179 -8.68 14.27 37.82
CA LYS A 179 -7.26 14.46 38.21
C LYS A 179 -7.10 15.10 39.61
N LYS A 180 -8.19 15.28 40.34
CA LYS A 180 -8.18 15.86 41.69
C LYS A 180 -8.82 14.92 42.74
N LYS A 181 -8.33 13.67 42.78
CA LYS A 181 -8.52 12.80 43.96
C LYS A 181 -7.26 11.98 44.16
#